data_ad10c064cdfb0ee8d5714a2db932a322
#
_entry.id   ad10c064cdfb0ee8d5714a2db932a322
#
_cell.length_a   1.000
_cell.length_b   1.000
_cell.length_c   1.000
_cell.angle_alpha   90.00
_cell.angle_beta   90.00
_cell.angle_gamma   90.00
#
_symmetry.space_group_name_H-M   'P 1'
#
loop_
_entity.id
_entity.type
_entity.pdbx_description
1 polymer ?
#
loop_
_entity_poly.entity_id
_entity_poly.type
_entity_poly.pdbx_seq_one_letter_code
_entity_poly.pdbx_strand_id
1 'polypeptide(L)'
;RSYHFLILQNENLIAYSRLVPPSSNFKNLTLERFCVANAYKGRGISRILIKLIIDEAADLFPGEVLCLSALEDTKLFYEKFGFSSSYFTHDENGNLHYFMTRKSK
;
A
#
# COMPACT_ATOMS: atom_id res chain seq x y z
N ARG A 1 11.74 11.75 3.37
CA ARG A 1 10.53 12.02 4.12
C ARG A 1 9.41 11.04 3.75
N SER A 2 8.74 10.51 4.76
CA SER A 2 7.63 9.59 4.54
C SER A 2 6.36 10.12 5.16
N TYR A 3 5.22 9.68 4.64
CA TYR A 3 3.92 10.03 5.19
C TYR A 3 3.35 8.79 5.85
N HIS A 4 2.88 8.94 7.08
CA HIS A 4 2.39 7.81 7.87
C HIS A 4 0.88 7.90 7.97
N PHE A 5 0.21 6.78 7.71
CA PHE A 5 -1.24 6.67 7.77
C PHE A 5 -1.61 5.74 8.90
N LEU A 6 -2.42 6.24 9.82
CA LEU A 6 -2.76 5.50 11.02
C LEU A 6 -4.27 5.48 11.18
N ILE A 7 -4.79 4.32 11.56
CA ILE A 7 -6.17 4.21 11.98
C ILE A 7 -6.16 3.83 13.45
N LEU A 8 -6.84 4.63 14.26
CA LEU A 8 -6.88 4.45 15.70
C LEU A 8 -8.31 4.17 16.15
N GLN A 9 -8.43 3.36 17.19
CA GLN A 9 -9.69 3.16 17.86
C GLN A 9 -9.41 3.21 19.36
N ASN A 10 -10.02 4.18 20.05
CA ASN A 10 -9.81 4.38 21.49
C ASN A 10 -8.32 4.45 21.82
N GLU A 11 -7.57 5.22 21.01
CA GLU A 11 -6.14 5.43 21.15
C GLU A 11 -5.28 4.20 20.84
N ASN A 12 -5.88 3.10 20.43
CA ASN A 12 -5.13 1.92 19.99
C ASN A 12 -4.91 1.99 18.50
N LEU A 13 -3.66 1.73 18.10
CA LEU A 13 -3.32 1.68 16.68
C LEU A 13 -3.82 0.36 16.11
N ILE A 14 -4.75 0.42 15.17
CA ILE A 14 -5.32 -0.80 14.60
C ILE A 14 -4.91 -1.02 13.15
N ALA A 15 -4.40 0.01 12.46
CA ALA A 15 -3.90 -0.16 11.09
C ALA A 15 -2.87 0.90 10.79
N TYR A 16 -1.93 0.57 9.91
CA TYR A 16 -0.81 1.44 9.61
C TYR A 16 -0.29 1.18 8.21
N SER A 17 0.17 2.24 7.54
CA SER A 17 0.95 2.13 6.33
C SER A 17 1.80 3.37 6.16
N ARG A 18 2.80 3.28 5.29
CA ARG A 18 3.73 4.37 5.02
C ARG A 18 3.78 4.64 3.53
N LEU A 19 3.72 5.92 3.16
CA LEU A 19 3.86 6.35 1.78
C LEU A 19 5.21 7.04 1.65
N VAL A 20 6.06 6.51 0.78
CA VAL A 20 7.41 7.02 0.56
C VAL A 20 7.45 7.76 -0.76
N PRO A 21 7.72 9.08 -0.74
CA PRO A 21 7.74 9.88 -1.96
C PRO A 21 8.92 9.53 -2.85
N PRO A 22 8.84 9.85 -4.14
CA PRO A 22 9.98 9.71 -5.03
C PRO A 22 11.16 10.53 -4.52
N SER A 23 12.37 10.04 -4.75
CA SER A 23 13.59 10.74 -4.35
C SER A 23 14.66 10.48 -5.39
N SER A 24 15.85 11.03 -5.17
CA SER A 24 16.96 10.79 -6.09
C SER A 24 17.34 9.31 -6.15
N ASN A 25 17.13 8.58 -5.05
CA ASN A 25 17.46 7.15 -4.98
C ASN A 25 16.29 6.25 -5.35
N PHE A 26 15.07 6.75 -5.19
CA PHE A 26 13.84 6.00 -5.46
C PHE A 26 12.97 6.82 -6.38
N LYS A 27 12.70 6.30 -7.57
CA LYS A 27 11.91 7.06 -8.54
C LYS A 27 10.42 6.90 -8.36
N ASN A 28 10.00 5.94 -7.57
CA ASN A 28 8.58 5.59 -7.45
C ASN A 28 7.99 6.08 -6.14
N LEU A 29 6.74 6.54 -6.21
CA LEU A 29 5.92 6.79 -5.04
C LEU A 29 5.48 5.42 -4.52
N THR A 30 5.95 5.03 -3.35
CA THR A 30 5.84 3.65 -2.89
C THR A 30 5.05 3.52 -1.59
N LEU A 31 4.11 2.60 -1.59
CA LEU A 31 3.37 2.24 -0.39
C LEU A 31 4.07 1.09 0.31
N GLU A 32 4.33 1.23 1.62
CA GLU A 32 5.05 0.23 2.39
C GLU A 32 4.34 -0.07 3.71
N ARG A 33 4.64 -1.23 4.26
CA ARG A 33 4.26 -1.62 5.63
C ARG A 33 2.76 -1.55 5.86
N PHE A 34 2.00 -1.97 4.88
CA PHE A 34 0.55 -1.98 4.98
C PHE A 34 0.13 -3.12 5.91
N CYS A 35 -0.47 -2.78 7.04
CA CYS A 35 -0.85 -3.82 8.00
C CYS A 35 -2.07 -3.41 8.81
N VAL A 36 -2.80 -4.44 9.26
CA VAL A 36 -3.96 -4.29 10.14
C VAL A 36 -3.75 -5.24 11.31
N ALA A 37 -4.02 -4.76 12.52
CA ALA A 37 -3.88 -5.60 13.72
C ALA A 37 -4.76 -6.83 13.60
N ASN A 38 -4.24 -7.98 14.06
CA ASN A 38 -4.93 -9.26 13.91
C ASN A 38 -6.36 -9.24 14.45
N ALA A 39 -6.59 -8.59 15.57
CA ALA A 39 -7.91 -8.54 16.20
C ALA A 39 -8.93 -7.80 15.33
N TYR A 40 -8.47 -7.02 14.35
CA TYR A 40 -9.34 -6.20 13.53
C TYR A 40 -9.40 -6.65 12.07
N LYS A 41 -8.76 -7.76 11.75
CA LYS A 41 -8.83 -8.29 10.39
C LYS A 41 -10.23 -8.79 10.10
N GLY A 42 -10.64 -8.70 8.83
CA GLY A 42 -11.95 -9.14 8.40
C GLY A 42 -13.06 -8.14 8.68
N ARG A 43 -12.74 -6.94 9.11
CA ARG A 43 -13.74 -5.91 9.45
C ARG A 43 -13.76 -4.74 8.48
N GLY A 44 -13.12 -4.89 7.33
CA GLY A 44 -13.10 -3.81 6.32
C GLY A 44 -12.10 -2.71 6.59
N ILE A 45 -11.22 -2.86 7.57
CA ILE A 45 -10.25 -1.82 7.92
C ILE A 45 -9.24 -1.63 6.77
N SER A 46 -8.78 -2.72 6.15
CA SER A 46 -7.85 -2.63 5.03
C SER A 46 -8.42 -1.79 3.89
N ARG A 47 -9.72 -1.95 3.62
CA ARG A 47 -10.39 -1.19 2.58
C ARG A 47 -10.40 0.30 2.90
N ILE A 48 -10.66 0.65 4.15
CA ILE A 48 -10.65 2.04 4.57
C ILE A 48 -9.24 2.62 4.41
N LEU A 49 -8.24 1.89 4.87
CA LEU A 49 -6.86 2.37 4.82
C LEU A 49 -6.39 2.57 3.39
N ILE A 50 -6.62 1.60 2.50
CA ILE A 50 -6.14 1.72 1.13
C ILE A 50 -6.82 2.87 0.39
N LYS A 51 -8.11 3.09 0.62
CA LYS A 51 -8.81 4.20 -0.01
C LYS A 51 -8.29 5.54 0.48
N LEU A 52 -8.03 5.64 1.78
CA LEU A 52 -7.47 6.87 2.35
C LEU A 52 -6.13 7.18 1.70
N ILE A 53 -5.27 6.18 1.57
CA ILE A 53 -3.94 6.36 0.99
C ILE A 53 -4.03 6.76 -0.48
N ILE A 54 -4.90 6.11 -1.25
CA ILE A 54 -5.07 6.43 -2.66
C ILE A 54 -5.49 7.89 -2.83
N ASP A 55 -6.46 8.33 -2.02
CA ASP A 55 -6.95 9.70 -2.10
C ASP A 55 -5.88 10.71 -1.72
N GLU A 56 -5.16 10.44 -0.63
CA GLU A 56 -4.10 11.34 -0.18
C GLU A 56 -2.93 11.37 -1.16
N ALA A 57 -2.59 10.22 -1.74
CA ALA A 57 -1.52 10.17 -2.73
C ALA A 57 -1.87 11.00 -3.96
N ALA A 58 -3.12 10.96 -4.39
CA ALA A 58 -3.57 11.75 -5.53
C ALA A 58 -3.50 13.25 -5.25
N ASP A 59 -3.80 13.64 -4.01
CA ASP A 59 -3.75 15.05 -3.60
C ASP A 59 -2.33 15.54 -3.42
N LEU A 60 -1.48 14.75 -2.77
CA LEU A 60 -0.10 15.14 -2.46
C LEU A 60 0.82 15.02 -3.65
N PHE A 61 0.59 14.04 -4.51
CA PHE A 61 1.47 13.74 -5.64
C PHE A 61 0.65 13.51 -6.89
N PRO A 62 -0.03 14.55 -7.40
CA PRO A 62 -0.90 14.39 -8.56
C PRO A 62 -0.09 13.91 -9.78
N GLY A 63 -0.64 12.93 -10.47
CA GLY A 63 -0.01 12.39 -11.66
C GLY A 63 1.02 11.30 -11.43
N GLU A 64 1.42 11.08 -10.19
CA GLU A 64 2.40 10.04 -9.87
C GLU A 64 1.76 8.67 -9.84
N VAL A 65 2.52 7.68 -10.27
CA VAL A 65 2.09 6.28 -10.19
C VAL A 65 2.39 5.77 -8.79
N LEU A 66 1.39 5.16 -8.17
CA LEU A 66 1.55 4.58 -6.83
C LEU A 66 1.98 3.13 -6.98
N CYS A 67 3.07 2.75 -6.31
CA CYS A 67 3.68 1.43 -6.42
C CYS A 67 3.67 0.70 -5.09
N LEU A 68 3.64 -0.61 -5.16
CA LEU A 68 3.80 -1.44 -3.97
C LEU A 68 4.29 -2.83 -4.37
N SER A 69 4.74 -3.58 -3.37
CA SER A 69 5.11 -4.97 -3.53
C SER A 69 4.14 -5.80 -2.69
N ALA A 70 3.43 -6.72 -3.32
CA ALA A 70 2.40 -7.51 -2.65
C ALA A 70 2.76 -8.99 -2.67
N LEU A 71 2.48 -9.67 -1.57
CA LEU A 71 2.55 -11.12 -1.53
C LEU A 71 1.37 -11.70 -2.31
N GLU A 72 1.51 -12.95 -2.71
CA GLU A 72 0.51 -13.60 -3.56
C GLU A 72 -0.88 -13.57 -2.94
N ASP A 73 -0.97 -13.78 -1.64
CA ASP A 73 -2.27 -13.86 -0.97
C ASP A 73 -2.97 -12.49 -0.83
N THR A 74 -2.24 -11.38 -1.07
CA THR A 74 -2.85 -10.05 -1.00
C THR A 74 -3.01 -9.40 -2.38
N LYS A 75 -2.50 -10.04 -3.42
CA LYS A 75 -2.53 -9.49 -4.77
C LYS A 75 -3.94 -9.14 -5.22
N LEU A 76 -4.90 -10.04 -5.00
CA LEU A 76 -6.29 -9.81 -5.42
C LEU A 76 -6.92 -8.63 -4.69
N PHE A 77 -6.55 -8.44 -3.43
CA PHE A 77 -7.04 -7.30 -2.67
C PHE A 77 -6.66 -6.00 -3.35
N TYR A 78 -5.39 -5.86 -3.73
CA TYR A 78 -4.93 -4.63 -4.37
C TYR A 78 -5.51 -4.46 -5.76
N GLU A 79 -5.73 -5.55 -6.48
CA GLU A 79 -6.35 -5.46 -7.82
C GLU A 79 -7.74 -4.86 -7.75
N LYS A 80 -8.47 -5.10 -6.68
CA LYS A 80 -9.80 -4.52 -6.52
C LYS A 80 -9.76 -2.99 -6.42
N PHE A 81 -8.61 -2.43 -6.08
CA PHE A 81 -8.46 -0.99 -5.94
C PHE A 81 -7.67 -0.37 -7.08
N GLY A 82 -7.59 -1.06 -8.20
CA GLY A 82 -7.02 -0.51 -9.42
C GLY A 82 -5.54 -0.75 -9.62
N PHE A 83 -4.92 -1.57 -8.79
CA PHE A 83 -3.52 -1.93 -8.98
C PHE A 83 -3.39 -3.07 -9.98
N SER A 84 -2.34 -3.01 -10.81
CA SER A 84 -2.03 -4.06 -11.77
C SER A 84 -0.63 -4.56 -11.51
N SER A 85 -0.42 -5.88 -11.60
CA SER A 85 0.93 -6.42 -11.44
C SER A 85 1.69 -6.32 -12.75
N SER A 86 2.98 -5.96 -12.67
CA SER A 86 3.84 -5.89 -13.85
C SER A 86 4.86 -7.00 -13.89
N TYR A 87 5.39 -7.41 -12.75
CA TYR A 87 6.32 -8.52 -12.69
C TYR A 87 6.35 -9.07 -11.27
N PHE A 88 7.02 -10.20 -11.10
CA PHE A 88 7.15 -10.79 -9.78
C PHE A 88 8.59 -11.23 -9.55
N THR A 89 8.94 -11.36 -8.26
CA THR A 89 10.23 -11.88 -7.83
C THR A 89 10.00 -12.83 -6.67
N HIS A 90 11.04 -13.57 -6.30
CA HIS A 90 11.01 -14.42 -5.12
C HIS A 90 11.95 -13.84 -4.08
N ASP A 91 11.53 -13.92 -2.80
CA ASP A 91 12.45 -13.52 -1.72
C ASP A 91 13.33 -14.73 -1.35
N GLU A 92 14.13 -14.57 -0.30
CA GLU A 92 15.09 -15.62 0.13
C GLU A 92 14.37 -16.90 0.52
N ASN A 93 13.13 -16.81 0.96
CA ASN A 93 12.35 -17.96 1.41
C ASN A 93 11.48 -18.54 0.31
N GLY A 94 11.61 -18.04 -0.91
CA GLY A 94 10.83 -18.53 -2.05
C GLY A 94 9.43 -17.94 -2.16
N ASN A 95 9.10 -16.96 -1.35
CA ASN A 95 7.78 -16.33 -1.43
C ASN A 95 7.71 -15.39 -2.64
N LEU A 96 6.60 -15.47 -3.36
CA LEU A 96 6.37 -14.59 -4.51
C LEU A 96 5.97 -13.20 -4.06
N HIS A 97 6.60 -12.20 -4.67
CA HIS A 97 6.27 -10.79 -4.49
C HIS A 97 5.92 -10.21 -5.84
N TYR A 98 4.75 -9.59 -5.92
CA TYR A 98 4.30 -8.96 -7.16
C TYR A 98 4.50 -7.46 -7.07
N PHE A 99 5.21 -6.90 -8.03
CA PHE A 99 5.33 -5.46 -8.14
C PHE A 99 4.06 -4.94 -8.80
N MET A 100 3.35 -4.06 -8.12
CA MET A 100 2.05 -3.58 -8.56
C MET A 100 2.04 -2.06 -8.65
N THR A 101 1.30 -1.55 -9.61
CA THR A 101 1.19 -0.11 -9.82
C THR A 101 -0.25 0.29 -10.03
N ARG A 102 -0.56 1.53 -9.66
CA ARG A 102 -1.84 2.15 -9.88
C ARG A 102 -1.61 3.57 -10.36
N LYS A 103 -2.17 3.89 -11.49
CA LYS A 103 -2.06 5.25 -12.00
C LYS A 103 -2.96 6.17 -11.20
N SER A 104 -2.45 7.33 -10.89
CA SER A 104 -3.25 8.40 -10.33
C SER A 104 -4.18 8.91 -11.42
N LYS A 105 -5.33 9.36 -11.03
CA LYS A 105 -6.28 9.90 -11.99
C LYS A 105 -5.81 11.20 -12.60
#